data_0c4ed50b911632ee3deeef1ef0e3cba6
#
_entry.id   0c4ed50b911632ee3deeef1ef0e3cba6
#
_cell.length_a   1.000
_cell.length_b   1.000
_cell.length_c   1.000
_cell.angle_alpha   90.00
_cell.angle_beta   90.00
_cell.angle_gamma   90.00
#
_symmetry.space_group_name_H-M   'P 1'
#
loop_
_entity.id
_entity.type
_entity.pdbx_description
1 polymer ?
#
loop_
_entity_poly.entity_id
_entity_poly.type
_entity_poly.pdbx_seq_one_letter_code
_entity_poly.pdbx_strand_id
1 'polypeptide(L)'
;MVNVPTAVWIDERGRIVRPNEVAFIDDRFKTFTGMDSAPYIDAIRDWAAKGAKSVYALSEAELKARLKPRSDERSRADAEFALAEYLYKQGKGADAIPHFKEAQRLDPDNWNYKRQAWALSDAERDYGTSFGKEVKKLNGKPYYEPRKLPAAVARP
;
A
#
# COMPACT_ATOMS: atom_id res chain seq x y z
N MET A 1 -1.62 -5.24 1.29
CA MET A 1 -0.97 -4.06 0.67
C MET A 1 -2.00 -3.39 -0.21
N VAL A 2 -2.24 -2.10 -0.02
CA VAL A 2 -3.30 -1.38 -0.76
C VAL A 2 -2.77 -0.29 -1.70
N ASN A 3 -1.49 0.02 -1.63
CA ASN A 3 -0.81 0.97 -2.52
C ASN A 3 0.72 0.75 -2.50
N VAL A 4 1.44 1.34 -3.47
CA VAL A 4 2.90 1.29 -3.63
C VAL A 4 3.45 2.71 -3.83
N PRO A 5 4.67 3.03 -3.37
CA PRO A 5 5.66 2.16 -2.71
C PRO A 5 5.30 1.85 -1.25
N THR A 6 5.69 0.66 -0.79
CA THR A 6 5.50 0.24 0.61
C THR A 6 6.67 -0.59 1.10
N ALA A 7 6.95 -0.55 2.38
CA ALA A 7 7.96 -1.37 3.02
C ALA A 7 7.46 -1.98 4.33
N VAL A 8 8.08 -3.08 4.71
CA VAL A 8 7.95 -3.75 6.01
C VAL A 8 9.34 -3.80 6.62
N TRP A 9 9.48 -3.48 7.90
CA TRP A 9 10.76 -3.61 8.57
C TRP A 9 10.85 -4.96 9.27
N ILE A 10 11.91 -5.69 8.98
CA ILE A 10 12.15 -7.04 9.49
C ILE A 10 13.53 -7.04 10.17
N ASP A 11 13.60 -7.49 11.43
CA ASP A 11 14.85 -7.57 12.19
C ASP A 11 15.71 -8.79 11.75
N GLU A 12 16.91 -8.88 12.31
CA GLU A 12 17.88 -9.94 11.99
C GLU A 12 17.39 -11.34 12.41
N ARG A 13 16.32 -11.42 13.22
CA ARG A 13 15.67 -12.67 13.63
C ARG A 13 14.47 -13.02 12.74
N GLY A 14 14.25 -12.27 11.67
CA GLY A 14 13.11 -12.47 10.76
C GLY A 14 11.77 -12.00 11.30
N ARG A 15 11.74 -11.20 12.38
CA ARG A 15 10.50 -10.69 12.98
C ARG A 15 10.15 -9.34 12.36
N ILE A 16 8.89 -9.16 12.05
CA ILE A 16 8.36 -7.85 11.66
C ILE A 16 8.42 -6.92 12.90
N VAL A 17 9.11 -5.81 12.77
CA VAL A 17 9.19 -4.75 13.80
C VAL A 17 8.42 -3.49 13.39
N ARG A 18 8.01 -3.42 12.12
CA ARG A 18 7.11 -2.39 11.64
C ARG A 18 6.30 -2.95 10.45
N PRO A 19 4.95 -2.85 10.50
CA PRO A 19 4.11 -3.38 9.41
C PRO A 19 4.26 -2.51 8.16
N ASN A 20 3.66 -2.95 7.06
CA ASN A 20 3.72 -2.22 5.81
C ASN A 20 3.12 -0.81 5.95
N GLU A 21 3.90 0.17 5.52
CA GLU A 21 3.50 1.57 5.38
C GLU A 21 4.14 2.19 4.14
N VAL A 22 3.67 3.36 3.75
CA VAL A 22 4.20 4.05 2.57
C VAL A 22 5.67 4.43 2.76
N ALA A 23 6.53 4.05 1.80
CA ALA A 23 7.98 4.09 1.92
C ALA A 23 8.63 4.88 0.77
N PHE A 24 8.41 6.19 0.71
CA PHE A 24 9.17 7.06 -0.18
C PHE A 24 10.58 7.29 0.40
N ILE A 25 11.59 7.02 -0.42
CA ILE A 25 13.01 7.21 -0.09
C ILE A 25 13.60 8.44 -0.77
N ASP A 26 12.82 9.15 -1.58
CA ASP A 26 13.16 10.42 -2.21
C ASP A 26 11.90 11.32 -2.34
N ASP A 27 12.09 12.58 -2.67
CA ASP A 27 11.02 13.57 -2.79
C ASP A 27 10.48 13.73 -4.21
N ARG A 28 10.79 12.80 -5.14
CA ARG A 28 10.37 12.86 -6.54
C ARG A 28 8.86 13.04 -6.70
N PHE A 29 8.08 12.45 -5.82
CA PHE A 29 6.62 12.52 -5.84
C PHE A 29 6.03 13.42 -4.75
N LYS A 30 6.86 14.20 -4.03
CA LYS A 30 6.42 15.03 -2.91
C LYS A 30 5.35 16.04 -3.32
N THR A 31 5.51 16.71 -4.45
CA THR A 31 4.51 17.68 -4.97
C THR A 31 3.14 17.04 -5.20
N PHE A 32 3.11 15.79 -5.66
CA PHE A 32 1.86 15.05 -5.91
C PHE A 32 1.27 14.44 -4.64
N THR A 33 2.12 13.92 -3.76
CA THR A 33 1.69 13.12 -2.60
C THR A 33 1.60 13.91 -1.31
N GLY A 34 2.25 15.08 -1.23
CA GLY A 34 2.46 15.83 -0.01
C GLY A 34 3.41 15.14 1.00
N MET A 35 4.03 14.00 0.62
CA MET A 35 4.83 13.18 1.55
C MET A 35 6.31 13.52 1.44
N ASP A 36 6.89 13.95 2.54
CA ASP A 36 8.33 14.16 2.71
C ASP A 36 9.03 12.82 2.98
N SER A 37 10.13 12.53 2.28
CA SER A 37 10.89 11.30 2.47
C SER A 37 11.80 11.35 3.69
N ALA A 38 12.29 12.53 4.09
CA ALA A 38 13.29 12.68 5.14
C ALA A 38 12.89 12.05 6.48
N PRO A 39 11.67 12.23 7.02
CA PRO A 39 11.28 11.59 8.28
C PRO A 39 11.33 10.06 8.22
N TYR A 40 11.03 9.47 7.07
CA TYR A 40 11.08 8.02 6.91
C TYR A 40 12.53 7.51 6.83
N ILE A 41 13.39 8.21 6.10
CA ILE A 41 14.81 7.88 5.99
C ILE A 41 15.50 8.00 7.35
N ASP A 42 15.20 9.07 8.10
CA ASP A 42 15.77 9.26 9.45
C ASP A 42 15.28 8.19 10.43
N ALA A 43 14.03 7.76 10.33
CA ALA A 43 13.51 6.65 11.12
C ALA A 43 14.22 5.32 10.81
N ILE A 44 14.49 5.03 9.52
CA ILE A 44 15.26 3.83 9.12
C ILE A 44 16.68 3.90 9.66
N ARG A 45 17.35 5.05 9.57
CA ARG A 45 18.72 5.24 10.06
C ARG A 45 18.79 5.07 11.58
N ASP A 46 17.83 5.63 12.31
CA ASP A 46 17.74 5.46 13.76
C ASP A 46 17.56 3.98 14.13
N TRP A 47 16.63 3.30 13.45
CA TRP A 47 16.41 1.88 13.68
C TRP A 47 17.64 1.03 13.32
N ALA A 48 18.29 1.28 12.21
CA ALA A 48 19.52 0.57 11.82
C ALA A 48 20.64 0.74 12.86
N ALA A 49 20.74 1.92 13.48
CA ALA A 49 21.75 2.20 14.50
C ALA A 49 21.40 1.64 15.89
N LYS A 50 20.12 1.57 16.26
CA LYS A 50 19.66 1.25 17.63
C LYS A 50 18.95 -0.09 17.74
N GLY A 51 18.57 -0.71 16.62
CA GLY A 51 17.82 -1.97 16.59
C GLY A 51 16.53 -1.88 17.39
N ALA A 52 16.31 -2.84 18.28
CA ALA A 52 15.13 -2.90 19.14
C ALA A 52 14.98 -1.72 20.13
N LYS A 53 16.04 -0.91 20.34
CA LYS A 53 15.99 0.30 21.19
C LYS A 53 15.50 1.54 20.45
N SER A 54 15.31 1.46 19.13
CA SER A 54 14.75 2.56 18.35
C SER A 54 13.29 2.80 18.71
N VAL A 55 12.91 4.06 18.87
CA VAL A 55 11.51 4.46 19.08
C VAL A 55 10.61 4.14 17.87
N TYR A 56 11.21 3.84 16.74
CA TYR A 56 10.51 3.47 15.52
C TYR A 56 10.27 1.96 15.39
N ALA A 57 10.98 1.12 16.13
CA ALA A 57 10.70 -0.31 16.24
C ALA A 57 9.52 -0.50 17.20
N LEU A 58 8.44 -1.10 16.69
CA LEU A 58 7.23 -1.32 17.49
C LEU A 58 7.41 -2.51 18.41
N SER A 59 6.85 -2.41 19.62
CA SER A 59 6.67 -3.56 20.50
C SER A 59 5.67 -4.57 19.88
N GLU A 60 5.69 -5.80 20.36
CA GLU A 60 4.75 -6.82 19.90
C GLU A 60 3.27 -6.41 20.09
N ALA A 61 2.96 -5.75 21.20
CA ALA A 61 1.62 -5.26 21.49
C ALA A 61 1.17 -4.18 20.51
N GLU A 62 2.06 -3.20 20.21
CA GLU A 62 1.79 -2.15 19.22
C GLU A 62 1.66 -2.72 17.81
N LEU A 63 2.50 -3.71 17.48
CA LEU A 63 2.42 -4.39 16.19
C LEU A 63 1.08 -5.12 16.04
N LYS A 64 0.66 -5.91 17.04
CA LYS A 64 -0.63 -6.59 17.06
C LYS A 64 -1.80 -5.61 16.94
N ALA A 65 -1.73 -4.46 17.60
CA ALA A 65 -2.76 -3.42 17.51
C ALA A 65 -2.87 -2.80 16.10
N ARG A 66 -1.78 -2.77 15.33
CA ARG A 66 -1.75 -2.26 13.95
C ARG A 66 -2.11 -3.32 12.90
N LEU A 67 -1.85 -4.60 13.18
CA LEU A 67 -2.18 -5.72 12.30
C LEU A 67 -3.64 -6.12 12.52
N LYS A 68 -4.54 -5.51 11.77
CA LYS A 68 -5.96 -5.89 11.79
C LYS A 68 -6.16 -7.23 11.09
N PRO A 69 -7.03 -8.11 11.62
CA PRO A 69 -7.48 -9.29 10.89
C PRO A 69 -8.04 -8.90 9.51
N ARG A 70 -7.84 -9.76 8.54
CA ARG A 70 -8.41 -9.58 7.21
C ARG A 70 -9.91 -9.86 7.27
N SER A 71 -10.75 -8.98 6.71
CA SER A 71 -12.18 -9.26 6.60
C SER A 71 -12.46 -10.29 5.50
N ASP A 72 -13.65 -10.90 5.53
CA ASP A 72 -14.06 -11.86 4.51
C ASP A 72 -14.15 -11.20 3.13
N GLU A 73 -14.67 -9.95 3.05
CA GLU A 73 -14.71 -9.18 1.81
C GLU A 73 -13.31 -8.99 1.23
N ARG A 74 -12.35 -8.65 2.07
CA ARG A 74 -10.96 -8.46 1.65
C ARG A 74 -10.30 -9.76 1.22
N SER A 75 -10.63 -10.86 1.86
CA SER A 75 -10.16 -12.21 1.47
C SER A 75 -10.75 -12.62 0.12
N ARG A 76 -12.03 -12.32 -0.11
CA ARG A 76 -12.69 -12.52 -1.40
C ARG A 76 -12.09 -11.61 -2.48
N ALA A 77 -11.82 -10.35 -2.18
CA ALA A 77 -11.17 -9.42 -3.12
C ALA A 77 -9.80 -9.94 -3.58
N ASP A 78 -8.99 -10.47 -2.65
CA ASP A 78 -7.70 -11.08 -3.01
C ASP A 78 -7.88 -12.31 -3.91
N ALA A 79 -8.88 -13.16 -3.66
CA ALA A 79 -9.16 -14.35 -4.47
C ALA A 79 -9.64 -13.97 -5.88
N GLU A 80 -10.55 -13.01 -5.99
CA GLU A 80 -11.02 -12.47 -7.27
C GLU A 80 -9.87 -11.85 -8.07
N PHE A 81 -9.01 -11.09 -7.41
CA PHE A 81 -7.86 -10.47 -8.06
C PHE A 81 -6.86 -11.54 -8.55
N ALA A 82 -6.57 -12.55 -7.75
CA ALA A 82 -5.67 -13.64 -8.11
C ALA A 82 -6.23 -14.45 -9.31
N LEU A 83 -7.54 -14.71 -9.32
CA LEU A 83 -8.20 -15.37 -10.46
C LEU A 83 -8.12 -14.53 -11.72
N ALA A 84 -8.34 -13.22 -11.62
CA ALA A 84 -8.21 -12.32 -12.76
C ALA A 84 -6.79 -12.32 -13.34
N GLU A 85 -5.76 -12.24 -12.48
CA GLU A 85 -4.36 -12.33 -12.93
C GLU A 85 -4.05 -13.67 -13.60
N TYR A 86 -4.56 -14.76 -13.05
CA TYR A 86 -4.40 -16.09 -13.63
C TYR A 86 -5.03 -16.16 -15.03
N LEU A 87 -6.30 -15.74 -15.17
CA LEU A 87 -7.00 -15.73 -16.45
C LEU A 87 -6.27 -14.87 -17.48
N TYR A 88 -5.82 -13.68 -17.07
CA TYR A 88 -5.05 -12.81 -17.95
C TYR A 88 -3.77 -13.48 -18.45
N LYS A 89 -2.99 -14.12 -17.57
CA LYS A 89 -1.78 -14.88 -17.93
C LYS A 89 -2.05 -16.06 -18.87
N GLN A 90 -3.27 -16.61 -18.85
CA GLN A 90 -3.72 -17.64 -19.80
C GLN A 90 -4.22 -17.08 -21.15
N GLY A 91 -4.05 -15.79 -21.40
CA GLY A 91 -4.55 -15.13 -22.62
C GLY A 91 -6.06 -14.88 -22.64
N LYS A 92 -6.75 -15.10 -21.51
CA LYS A 92 -8.21 -14.92 -21.35
C LYS A 92 -8.52 -13.53 -20.76
N GLY A 93 -8.01 -12.47 -21.39
CA GLY A 93 -8.14 -11.11 -20.88
C GLY A 93 -9.60 -10.66 -20.70
N ALA A 94 -10.49 -11.02 -21.63
CA ALA A 94 -11.91 -10.70 -21.53
C ALA A 94 -12.57 -11.34 -20.29
N ASP A 95 -12.22 -12.58 -19.98
CA ASP A 95 -12.73 -13.30 -18.81
C ASP A 95 -12.15 -12.74 -17.49
N ALA A 96 -10.96 -12.15 -17.53
CA ALA A 96 -10.32 -11.54 -16.36
C ALA A 96 -11.01 -10.24 -15.89
N ILE A 97 -11.58 -9.45 -16.80
CA ILE A 97 -12.17 -8.13 -16.51
C ILE A 97 -13.26 -8.17 -15.42
N PRO A 98 -14.25 -9.09 -15.46
CA PRO A 98 -15.27 -9.19 -14.41
C PRO A 98 -14.66 -9.42 -13.01
N HIS A 99 -13.65 -10.26 -12.91
CA HIS A 99 -12.97 -10.57 -11.65
C HIS A 99 -12.14 -9.41 -11.12
N PHE A 100 -11.44 -8.67 -11.99
CA PHE A 100 -10.78 -7.41 -11.61
C PHE A 100 -11.79 -6.38 -11.10
N LYS A 101 -12.97 -6.25 -11.73
CA LYS A 101 -14.04 -5.35 -11.27
C LYS A 101 -14.57 -5.76 -9.90
N GLU A 102 -14.80 -7.05 -9.68
CA GLU A 102 -15.31 -7.57 -8.40
C GLU A 102 -14.28 -7.35 -7.28
N ALA A 103 -12.99 -7.59 -7.53
CA ALA A 103 -11.93 -7.27 -6.56
C ALA A 103 -11.93 -5.79 -6.17
N GLN A 104 -12.07 -4.88 -7.14
CA GLN A 104 -12.14 -3.44 -6.88
C GLN A 104 -13.42 -3.03 -6.13
N ARG A 105 -14.53 -3.73 -6.36
CA ARG A 105 -15.80 -3.50 -5.65
C ARG A 105 -15.71 -3.92 -4.19
N LEU A 106 -15.06 -5.06 -3.90
CA LEU A 106 -14.90 -5.63 -2.56
C LEU A 106 -13.85 -4.90 -1.70
N ASP A 107 -12.81 -4.34 -2.31
CA ASP A 107 -11.78 -3.53 -1.62
C ASP A 107 -11.50 -2.23 -2.42
N PRO A 108 -12.43 -1.26 -2.37
CA PRO A 108 -12.40 -0.07 -3.23
C PRO A 108 -11.23 0.88 -2.94
N ASP A 109 -10.62 0.77 -1.77
CA ASP A 109 -9.46 1.58 -1.39
C ASP A 109 -8.13 0.95 -1.81
N ASN A 110 -8.18 -0.22 -2.46
CA ASN A 110 -6.99 -0.94 -2.91
C ASN A 110 -6.52 -0.43 -4.29
N TRP A 111 -5.61 0.51 -4.26
CA TRP A 111 -5.04 1.09 -5.48
C TRP A 111 -4.18 0.11 -6.30
N ASN A 112 -3.65 -0.95 -5.68
CA ASN A 112 -2.92 -1.98 -6.43
C ASN A 112 -3.86 -2.73 -7.36
N TYR A 113 -5.07 -3.11 -6.91
CA TYR A 113 -6.06 -3.78 -7.75
C TYR A 113 -6.47 -2.90 -8.94
N LYS A 114 -6.78 -1.62 -8.66
CA LYS A 114 -7.15 -0.66 -9.69
C LYS A 114 -6.05 -0.49 -10.73
N ARG A 115 -4.84 -0.13 -10.28
CA ARG A 115 -3.73 0.18 -11.17
C ARG A 115 -3.27 -1.02 -11.97
N GLN A 116 -3.24 -2.21 -11.38
CA GLN A 116 -2.85 -3.42 -12.09
C GLN A 116 -3.89 -3.79 -13.16
N ALA A 117 -5.18 -3.76 -12.82
CA ALA A 117 -6.25 -4.03 -13.77
C ALA A 117 -6.21 -3.06 -14.96
N TRP A 118 -6.02 -1.77 -14.71
CA TRP A 118 -5.93 -0.74 -15.77
C TRP A 118 -4.67 -0.84 -16.60
N ALA A 119 -3.56 -1.33 -16.04
CA ALA A 119 -2.32 -1.56 -16.78
C ALA A 119 -2.39 -2.79 -17.70
N LEU A 120 -3.21 -3.78 -17.35
CA LEU A 120 -3.39 -5.02 -18.11
C LEU A 120 -4.49 -4.94 -19.17
N SER A 121 -5.25 -3.85 -19.22
CA SER A 121 -6.38 -3.66 -20.13
C SER A 121 -6.55 -2.18 -20.49
N ASP A 122 -7.64 -1.82 -21.13
CA ASP A 122 -7.99 -0.43 -21.41
C ASP A 122 -8.90 0.12 -20.32
N ALA A 123 -8.38 1.07 -19.52
CA ALA A 123 -9.08 1.62 -18.37
C ALA A 123 -10.38 2.34 -18.73
N GLU A 124 -10.40 3.10 -19.85
CA GLU A 124 -11.59 3.85 -20.29
C GLU A 124 -12.65 2.89 -20.86
N ARG A 125 -12.24 1.98 -21.75
CA ARG A 125 -13.16 1.03 -22.39
C ARG A 125 -13.73 0.02 -21.38
N ASP A 126 -12.86 -0.57 -20.56
CA ASP A 126 -13.21 -1.73 -19.75
C ASP A 126 -13.76 -1.35 -18.36
N TYR A 127 -13.36 -0.18 -17.82
CA TYR A 127 -13.77 0.27 -16.47
C TYR A 127 -14.45 1.65 -16.47
N GLY A 128 -14.54 2.35 -17.62
CA GLY A 128 -15.17 3.67 -17.72
C GLY A 128 -14.43 4.78 -16.96
N THR A 129 -13.16 4.57 -16.63
CA THR A 129 -12.40 5.48 -15.79
C THR A 129 -10.94 5.58 -16.23
N SER A 130 -10.16 6.41 -15.52
CA SER A 130 -8.72 6.48 -15.65
C SER A 130 -8.11 6.85 -14.29
N PHE A 131 -6.80 6.66 -14.15
CA PHE A 131 -6.08 7.02 -12.93
C PHE A 131 -6.39 8.48 -12.51
N GLY A 132 -6.32 9.43 -13.45
CA GLY A 132 -6.59 10.84 -13.16
C GLY A 132 -8.02 11.11 -12.71
N LYS A 133 -9.02 10.42 -13.31
CA LYS A 133 -10.43 10.51 -12.89
C LYS A 133 -10.62 9.98 -11.48
N GLU A 134 -10.03 8.85 -11.15
CA GLU A 134 -10.14 8.24 -9.81
C GLU A 134 -9.43 9.04 -8.73
N VAL A 135 -8.25 9.63 -9.04
CA VAL A 135 -7.55 10.54 -8.10
C VAL A 135 -8.40 11.78 -7.81
N LYS A 136 -9.06 12.35 -8.82
CA LYS A 136 -9.98 13.48 -8.61
C LYS A 136 -11.17 13.15 -7.71
N LYS A 137 -11.67 11.91 -7.74
CA LYS A 137 -12.76 11.43 -6.86
C LYS A 137 -12.37 11.38 -5.39
N LEU A 138 -11.07 11.43 -5.05
CA LEU A 138 -10.62 11.48 -3.67
C LEU A 138 -11.08 12.76 -2.95
N ASN A 139 -11.37 13.83 -3.71
CA ASN A 139 -11.93 15.08 -3.20
C ASN A 139 -11.24 15.58 -1.92
N GLY A 140 -9.91 15.68 -1.97
CA GLY A 140 -9.07 16.10 -0.86
C GLY A 140 -8.63 15.01 0.11
N LYS A 141 -9.18 13.79 0.01
CA LYS A 141 -8.62 12.67 0.76
C LYS A 141 -7.21 12.34 0.24
N PRO A 142 -6.25 12.02 1.11
CA PRO A 142 -4.92 11.69 0.67
C PRO A 142 -4.93 10.38 -0.15
N TYR A 143 -4.17 10.36 -1.26
CA TYR A 143 -3.99 9.16 -2.08
C TYR A 143 -3.24 8.04 -1.34
N TYR A 144 -2.36 8.41 -0.40
CA TYR A 144 -1.69 7.49 0.50
C TYR A 144 -2.14 7.73 1.94
N GLU A 145 -2.31 6.64 2.70
CA GLU A 145 -2.48 6.78 4.15
C GLU A 145 -1.26 7.50 4.76
N PRO A 146 -1.45 8.47 5.66
CA PRO A 146 -0.37 9.12 6.37
C PRO A 146 0.45 8.09 7.17
N ARG A 147 1.77 8.25 7.15
CA ARG A 147 2.68 7.43 7.95
C ARG A 147 2.45 7.68 9.45
N LYS A 148 2.44 6.60 10.23
CA LYS A 148 2.28 6.66 11.69
C LYS A 148 3.65 6.60 12.38
N LEU A 149 4.55 7.50 11.99
CA LEU A 149 5.84 7.65 12.65
C LEU A 149 5.67 8.43 13.97
N PRO A 150 6.35 8.04 15.06
CA PRO A 150 6.50 8.89 16.23
C PRO A 150 7.10 10.25 15.83
N ALA A 151 6.79 11.28 16.59
CA ALA A 151 7.47 12.56 16.42
C ALA A 151 9.00 12.34 16.52
N ALA A 152 9.75 13.00 15.65
CA ALA A 152 11.21 12.92 15.70
C ALA A 152 11.67 13.36 17.09
N VAL A 153 12.42 12.50 17.78
CA VAL A 153 13.10 12.91 19.01
C VAL A 153 14.11 13.95 18.58
N ALA A 154 13.99 15.17 19.12
CA ALA A 154 14.94 16.24 18.85
C ALA A 154 16.36 15.67 19.10
N ARG A 155 17.23 15.79 18.11
CA ARG A 155 18.64 15.42 18.28
C ARG A 155 19.24 16.37 19.32
N PRO A 156 19.94 15.86 20.35
CA PRO A 156 20.68 16.71 21.25
C PRO A 156 21.75 17.51 20.54
#